data_ddfa3fc040f733f129a55044ccdabd9d
#
_entry.id   ddfa3fc040f733f129a55044ccdabd9d
#
_cell.length_a   1.000
_cell.length_b   1.000
_cell.length_c   1.000
_cell.angle_alpha   90.00
_cell.angle_beta   90.00
_cell.angle_gamma   90.00
#
_symmetry.space_group_name_H-M   'P 1'
#
loop_
_entity.id
_entity.type
_entity.pdbx_description
1 polymer ?
#
loop_
_entity_poly.entity_id
_entity_poly.type
_entity_poly.pdbx_seq_one_letter_code
_entity_poly.pdbx_strand_id
1 'polypeptide(L)'
;MAELVPTEVDKYNTLIATYDNEFKKWEARTKKIIRRYRDDTRSASGNDTAKFNILWSNVQTLIPAVYSKMPKADVSRRFGDNDPIGRVASTLVERALDFEIEHYTDFRSTMRHAVEDRFLGGRGVAWVRYEPHVVQVDGMPETPEDGLQVTEDTDEAETKDYTAGQVEPMEQIEYECAPTDYVHWADFGHSVARTWEEVTQVWRWVYMTKEALIERFGEETARQIPLDAGAETLKQQGQNNREFTRAKICELWDLETEKVYWISKSSPFVIDERDDPLGLEGFFPCAKPLYATMTSDTLIPVADFVLYQDQATELDILTD
;
A
#
# COMPACT_ATOMS: atom_id res chain seq x y z
N MET A 1 25.51 -26.39 -23.23
CA MET A 1 24.64 -26.11 -22.06
C MET A 1 23.73 -24.98 -22.49
N ALA A 2 22.43 -25.22 -22.58
CA ALA A 2 21.49 -24.14 -22.83
C ALA A 2 21.52 -23.25 -21.58
N GLU A 3 21.86 -21.97 -21.73
CA GLU A 3 21.68 -20.94 -20.70
C GLU A 3 20.17 -20.91 -20.38
N LEU A 4 19.80 -21.31 -19.17
CA LEU A 4 18.44 -21.14 -18.67
C LEU A 4 18.18 -19.63 -18.58
N VAL A 5 17.33 -19.12 -19.44
CA VAL A 5 16.84 -17.75 -19.34
C VAL A 5 16.11 -17.64 -18.00
N PRO A 6 16.52 -16.73 -17.09
CA PRO A 6 15.85 -16.57 -15.80
C PRO A 6 14.37 -16.22 -16.05
N THR A 7 13.49 -16.84 -15.28
CA THR A 7 12.09 -16.47 -15.30
C THR A 7 11.93 -15.04 -14.75
N GLU A 8 10.86 -14.34 -15.08
CA GLU A 8 10.58 -12.99 -14.52
C GLU A 8 10.58 -13.01 -12.99
N VAL A 9 10.04 -14.05 -12.40
CA VAL A 9 10.07 -14.25 -10.94
C VAL A 9 11.50 -14.33 -10.40
N ASP A 10 12.42 -14.99 -11.10
CA ASP A 10 13.82 -15.07 -10.69
C ASP A 10 14.52 -13.72 -10.79
N LYS A 11 14.20 -12.93 -11.84
CA LYS A 11 14.69 -11.55 -12.00
C LYS A 11 14.29 -10.70 -10.80
N TYR A 12 13.00 -10.68 -10.44
CA TYR A 12 12.50 -9.87 -9.33
C TYR A 12 12.92 -10.38 -7.96
N ASN A 13 13.02 -11.69 -7.76
CA ASN A 13 13.58 -12.25 -6.54
C ASN A 13 15.06 -11.87 -6.35
N THR A 14 15.83 -11.80 -7.42
CA THR A 14 17.22 -11.34 -7.40
C THR A 14 17.30 -9.86 -7.05
N LEU A 15 16.43 -9.03 -7.64
CA LEU A 15 16.31 -7.61 -7.33
C LEU A 15 16.00 -7.39 -5.84
N ILE A 16 15.00 -8.09 -5.31
CA ILE A 16 14.61 -8.03 -3.90
C ILE A 16 15.77 -8.48 -2.99
N ALA A 17 16.45 -9.56 -3.36
CA ALA A 17 17.60 -10.05 -2.58
C ALA A 17 18.76 -9.06 -2.56
N THR A 18 19.01 -8.35 -3.66
CA THR A 18 20.03 -7.30 -3.75
C THR A 18 19.69 -6.14 -2.81
N TYR A 19 18.44 -5.67 -2.83
CA TYR A 19 17.95 -4.68 -1.89
C TYR A 19 18.07 -5.15 -0.44
N ASP A 20 17.60 -6.36 -0.11
CA ASP A 20 17.65 -6.92 1.24
C ASP A 20 19.10 -6.95 1.77
N ASN A 21 20.08 -7.28 0.93
CA ASN A 21 21.50 -7.30 1.30
C ASN A 21 22.05 -5.90 1.60
N GLU A 22 21.71 -4.93 0.77
CA GLU A 22 22.20 -3.55 0.92
C GLU A 22 21.57 -2.87 2.14
N PHE A 23 20.27 -3.04 2.34
CA PHE A 23 19.53 -2.44 3.44
C PHE A 23 19.64 -3.21 4.75
N LYS A 24 20.26 -4.39 4.78
CA LYS A 24 20.35 -5.28 5.97
C LYS A 24 20.88 -4.58 7.22
N LYS A 25 21.92 -3.76 7.08
CA LYS A 25 22.52 -3.03 8.22
C LYS A 25 21.58 -1.94 8.73
N TRP A 26 20.90 -1.24 7.83
CA TRP A 26 19.92 -0.23 8.16
C TRP A 26 18.71 -0.86 8.86
N GLU A 27 18.19 -1.95 8.36
CA GLU A 27 17.07 -2.69 8.97
C GLU A 27 17.39 -3.16 10.39
N ALA A 28 18.57 -3.74 10.59
CA ALA A 28 19.02 -4.18 11.91
C ALA A 28 19.17 -3.00 12.90
N ARG A 29 19.60 -1.83 12.40
CA ARG A 29 19.69 -0.60 13.19
C ARG A 29 18.31 -0.07 13.54
N THR A 30 17.40 0.00 12.58
CA THR A 30 16.01 0.44 12.78
C THR A 30 15.31 -0.41 13.83
N LYS A 31 15.45 -1.75 13.78
CA LYS A 31 14.92 -2.66 14.81
C LYS A 31 15.45 -2.35 16.23
N LYS A 32 16.72 -1.99 16.36
CA LYS A 32 17.31 -1.58 17.64
C LYS A 32 16.73 -0.25 18.14
N ILE A 33 16.56 0.73 17.25
CA ILE A 33 15.98 2.03 17.58
C ILE A 33 14.53 1.87 18.04
N ILE A 34 13.73 1.06 17.34
CA ILE A 34 12.34 0.79 17.72
C ILE A 34 12.25 0.11 19.10
N ARG A 35 13.14 -0.86 19.39
CA ARG A 35 13.21 -1.47 20.74
C ARG A 35 13.54 -0.45 21.81
N ARG A 36 14.48 0.46 21.54
CA ARG A 36 14.81 1.56 22.45
C ARG A 36 13.63 2.51 22.66
N TYR A 37 12.92 2.85 21.58
CA TYR A 37 11.72 3.69 21.62
C TYR A 37 10.62 3.08 22.50
N ARG A 38 10.37 1.77 22.38
CA ARG A 38 9.40 1.02 23.18
C ARG A 38 9.87 0.73 24.61
N ASP A 39 11.14 0.96 24.89
CA ASP A 39 11.76 0.61 26.18
C ASP A 39 11.68 -0.89 26.53
N ASP A 40 11.72 -1.76 25.50
CA ASP A 40 11.57 -3.22 25.65
C ASP A 40 12.65 -3.84 26.56
N THR A 41 13.78 -3.16 26.77
CA THR A 41 14.89 -3.64 27.62
C THR A 41 14.65 -3.47 29.13
N ARG A 42 13.79 -2.53 29.53
CA ARG A 42 13.46 -2.28 30.95
C ARG A 42 12.77 -3.47 31.60
N SER A 43 11.81 -4.07 30.88
CA SER A 43 11.03 -5.22 31.38
C SER A 43 11.86 -6.50 31.59
N ALA A 44 12.98 -6.65 30.87
CA ALA A 44 13.82 -7.86 30.91
C ALA A 44 14.83 -7.85 32.04
N SER A 45 15.18 -6.68 32.60
CA SER A 45 16.31 -6.52 33.55
C SER A 45 15.93 -6.62 35.02
N GLY A 46 14.66 -6.56 35.39
CA GLY A 46 14.23 -6.61 36.79
C GLY A 46 14.76 -5.49 37.71
N ASN A 47 15.63 -4.63 37.22
CA ASN A 47 16.12 -3.44 37.87
C ASN A 47 15.31 -2.22 37.43
N ASP A 48 14.47 -1.76 38.28
CA ASP A 48 13.56 -0.63 38.13
C ASP A 48 14.26 0.73 38.23
N THR A 49 15.45 0.88 37.64
CA THR A 49 16.09 2.18 37.52
C THR A 49 15.33 3.03 36.51
N ALA A 50 14.83 4.16 36.99
CA ALA A 50 14.01 5.08 36.20
C ALA A 50 14.86 5.78 35.14
N LYS A 51 15.02 5.15 33.96
CA LYS A 51 15.71 5.75 32.82
C LYS A 51 14.76 6.66 32.02
N PHE A 52 15.22 7.85 31.75
CA PHE A 52 14.47 8.78 30.89
C PHE A 52 14.60 8.39 29.42
N ASN A 53 13.47 7.99 28.78
CA ASN A 53 13.48 7.67 27.36
C ASN A 53 13.42 8.94 26.50
N ILE A 54 14.58 9.58 26.31
CA ILE A 54 14.69 10.81 25.52
C ILE A 54 14.27 10.62 24.05
N LEU A 55 14.49 9.45 23.49
CA LEU A 55 14.05 9.13 22.13
C LEU A 55 12.53 9.20 22.01
N TRP A 56 11.82 8.56 22.93
CA TRP A 56 10.36 8.62 22.97
C TRP A 56 9.85 10.05 23.12
N SER A 57 10.42 10.80 24.07
CA SER A 57 10.04 12.19 24.32
C SER A 57 10.23 13.08 23.09
N ASN A 58 11.38 12.96 22.40
CA ASN A 58 11.68 13.72 21.22
C ASN A 58 10.72 13.38 20.07
N VAL A 59 10.50 12.10 19.79
CA VAL A 59 9.60 11.66 18.73
C VAL A 59 8.16 12.12 18.99
N GLN A 60 7.66 11.98 20.23
CA GLN A 60 6.31 12.42 20.60
C GLN A 60 6.13 13.96 20.54
N THR A 61 7.20 14.71 20.67
CA THR A 61 7.18 16.17 20.52
C THR A 61 7.25 16.58 19.04
N LEU A 62 8.06 15.88 18.24
CA LEU A 62 8.31 16.24 16.85
C LEU A 62 7.17 15.81 15.90
N ILE A 63 6.50 14.67 16.15
CA ILE A 63 5.38 14.22 15.32
C ILE A 63 4.30 15.31 15.19
N PRO A 64 3.72 15.84 16.28
CA PRO A 64 2.72 16.90 16.15
C PRO A 64 3.27 18.23 15.63
N ALA A 65 4.58 18.50 15.78
CA ALA A 65 5.20 19.68 15.21
C ALA A 65 5.28 19.63 13.68
N VAL A 66 5.54 18.43 13.11
CA VAL A 66 5.63 18.22 11.66
C VAL A 66 4.25 17.96 11.04
N TYR A 67 3.41 17.20 11.72
CA TYR A 67 2.09 16.82 11.24
C TYR A 67 1.01 17.13 12.29
N SER A 68 0.57 18.37 12.36
CA SER A 68 -0.41 18.85 13.35
C SER A 68 -1.85 18.84 12.83
N LYS A 69 -2.04 19.05 11.54
CA LYS A 69 -3.37 19.20 10.90
C LYS A 69 -3.43 18.40 9.62
N MET A 70 -4.63 17.97 9.27
CA MET A 70 -4.94 17.45 7.94
C MET A 70 -4.59 18.49 6.88
N PRO A 71 -3.90 18.11 5.80
CA PRO A 71 -3.73 19.01 4.67
C PRO A 71 -5.09 19.28 4.04
N LYS A 72 -5.22 20.46 3.44
CA LYS A 72 -6.36 20.82 2.60
C LYS A 72 -5.89 20.94 1.17
N ALA A 73 -6.71 20.49 0.25
CA ALA A 73 -6.45 20.69 -1.15
C ALA A 73 -6.52 22.19 -1.49
N ASP A 74 -5.60 22.65 -2.31
CA ASP A 74 -5.63 23.99 -2.94
C ASP A 74 -5.46 23.77 -4.44
N VAL A 75 -6.56 23.91 -5.17
CA VAL A 75 -6.61 23.63 -6.60
C VAL A 75 -6.77 24.92 -7.38
N SER A 76 -5.74 25.27 -8.13
CA SER A 76 -5.73 26.44 -8.99
C SER A 76 -5.33 26.10 -10.41
N ARG A 77 -5.72 26.93 -11.37
CA ARG A 77 -5.31 26.74 -12.76
C ARG A 77 -3.82 27.05 -12.93
N ARG A 78 -3.14 26.18 -13.68
CA ARG A 78 -1.68 26.25 -13.90
C ARG A 78 -1.21 27.63 -14.42
N PHE A 79 -1.99 28.29 -15.26
CA PHE A 79 -1.60 29.55 -15.90
C PHE A 79 -2.35 30.78 -15.36
N GLY A 80 -3.19 30.63 -14.31
CA GLY A 80 -3.84 31.74 -13.64
C GLY A 80 -4.79 32.58 -14.52
N ASP A 81 -5.28 32.02 -15.63
CA ASP A 81 -6.22 32.70 -16.52
C ASP A 81 -7.59 32.91 -15.87
N ASN A 82 -8.30 33.97 -16.30
CA ASN A 82 -9.58 34.39 -15.73
C ASN A 82 -10.80 33.65 -16.30
N ASP A 83 -10.66 32.43 -16.77
CA ASP A 83 -11.78 31.64 -17.26
C ASP A 83 -12.73 31.25 -16.11
N PRO A 84 -14.00 31.65 -16.13
CA PRO A 84 -14.96 31.34 -15.07
C PRO A 84 -15.25 29.83 -14.97
N ILE A 85 -15.22 29.09 -16.08
CA ILE A 85 -15.43 27.63 -16.10
C ILE A 85 -14.30 26.93 -15.35
N GLY A 86 -13.06 27.34 -15.61
CA GLY A 86 -11.91 26.77 -14.94
C GLY A 86 -11.87 27.06 -13.42
N ARG A 87 -12.42 28.18 -12.99
CA ARG A 87 -12.56 28.49 -11.55
C ARG A 87 -13.56 27.53 -10.89
N VAL A 88 -14.70 27.29 -11.51
CA VAL A 88 -15.71 26.35 -11.00
C VAL A 88 -15.15 24.93 -10.96
N ALA A 89 -14.48 24.49 -12.03
CA ALA A 89 -13.84 23.19 -12.11
C ALA A 89 -12.77 23.01 -10.99
N SER A 90 -11.91 24.00 -10.77
CA SER A 90 -10.92 23.97 -9.68
C SER A 90 -11.57 23.80 -8.31
N THR A 91 -12.64 24.55 -8.04
CA THR A 91 -13.38 24.44 -6.77
C THR A 91 -14.04 23.08 -6.59
N LEU A 92 -14.56 22.47 -7.67
CA LEU A 92 -15.14 21.12 -7.61
C LEU A 92 -14.08 20.08 -7.31
N VAL A 93 -12.92 20.14 -7.98
CA VAL A 93 -11.80 19.21 -7.74
C VAL A 93 -11.25 19.38 -6.32
N GLU A 94 -11.10 20.63 -5.83
CA GLU A 94 -10.67 20.91 -4.46
C GLU A 94 -11.60 20.25 -3.43
N ARG A 95 -12.91 20.42 -3.58
CA ARG A 95 -13.90 19.79 -2.70
C ARG A 95 -13.91 18.27 -2.80
N ALA A 96 -13.74 17.72 -3.99
CA ALA A 96 -13.65 16.27 -4.20
C ALA A 96 -12.42 15.69 -3.49
N LEU A 97 -11.26 16.33 -3.61
CA LEU A 97 -10.03 15.92 -2.92
C LEU A 97 -10.15 16.03 -1.39
N ASP A 98 -10.73 17.12 -0.88
CA ASP A 98 -10.96 17.29 0.56
C ASP A 98 -11.92 16.21 1.09
N PHE A 99 -12.98 15.89 0.33
CA PHE A 99 -13.93 14.83 0.68
C PHE A 99 -13.26 13.45 0.69
N GLU A 100 -12.42 13.15 -0.30
CA GLU A 100 -11.65 11.91 -0.41
C GLU A 100 -10.75 11.71 0.82
N ILE A 101 -9.99 12.75 1.18
CA ILE A 101 -9.07 12.73 2.32
C ILE A 101 -9.82 12.55 3.66
N GLU A 102 -11.02 13.13 3.80
CA GLU A 102 -11.78 13.12 5.06
C GLU A 102 -12.62 11.85 5.25
N HIS A 103 -13.12 11.21 4.17
CA HIS A 103 -14.19 10.21 4.28
C HIS A 103 -13.80 8.80 3.81
N TYR A 104 -12.99 8.66 2.77
CA TYR A 104 -12.70 7.34 2.22
C TYR A 104 -11.43 6.69 2.78
N THR A 105 -10.60 7.44 3.49
CA THR A 105 -9.34 6.93 4.02
C THR A 105 -9.09 7.41 5.43
N ASP A 106 -8.39 6.62 6.22
CA ASP A 106 -7.75 7.13 7.44
C ASP A 106 -6.42 7.81 7.11
N PHE A 107 -6.48 8.81 6.22
CA PHE A 107 -5.32 9.55 5.74
C PHE A 107 -4.50 10.13 6.90
N ARG A 108 -5.19 10.60 7.95
CA ARG A 108 -4.54 11.15 9.14
C ARG A 108 -3.67 10.13 9.85
N SER A 109 -4.16 8.92 10.04
CA SER A 109 -3.43 7.83 10.68
C SER A 109 -2.27 7.37 9.80
N THR A 110 -2.52 7.19 8.52
CA THR A 110 -1.52 6.80 7.52
C THR A 110 -0.33 7.76 7.51
N MET A 111 -0.58 9.06 7.41
CA MET A 111 0.47 10.07 7.41
C MET A 111 1.19 10.16 8.75
N ARG A 112 0.48 10.00 9.87
CA ARG A 112 1.09 9.96 11.19
C ARG A 112 2.07 8.80 11.34
N HIS A 113 1.69 7.59 10.90
CA HIS A 113 2.57 6.42 10.93
C HIS A 113 3.78 6.60 9.98
N ALA A 114 3.57 7.15 8.79
CA ALA A 114 4.68 7.44 7.89
C ALA A 114 5.67 8.46 8.48
N VAL A 115 5.19 9.49 9.17
CA VAL A 115 6.03 10.45 9.89
C VAL A 115 6.74 9.81 11.07
N GLU A 116 6.08 8.92 11.83
CA GLU A 116 6.70 8.17 12.92
C GLU A 116 7.82 7.27 12.40
N ASP A 117 7.61 6.52 11.33
CA ASP A 117 8.63 5.68 10.69
C ASP A 117 9.82 6.51 10.16
N ARG A 118 9.56 7.71 9.65
CA ARG A 118 10.62 8.65 9.27
C ARG A 118 11.48 9.05 10.46
N PHE A 119 10.92 9.22 11.64
CA PHE A 119 11.71 9.55 12.84
C PHE A 119 12.44 8.34 13.42
N LEU A 120 11.85 7.16 13.38
CA LEU A 120 12.44 5.94 13.96
C LEU A 120 13.41 5.24 13.02
N GLY A 121 12.97 4.98 11.79
CA GLY A 121 13.75 4.25 10.79
C GLY A 121 14.48 5.14 9.80
N GLY A 122 14.07 6.40 9.69
CA GLY A 122 14.58 7.35 8.70
C GLY A 122 13.84 7.33 7.38
N ARG A 123 12.79 6.50 7.22
CA ARG A 123 12.00 6.41 5.99
C ARG A 123 10.53 6.12 6.32
N GLY A 124 9.63 6.96 5.84
CA GLY A 124 8.18 6.75 5.92
C GLY A 124 7.55 6.73 4.52
N VAL A 125 6.58 5.86 4.31
CA VAL A 125 5.97 5.62 2.99
C VAL A 125 4.46 5.60 3.12
N ALA A 126 3.79 6.25 2.17
CA ALA A 126 2.37 6.14 1.92
C ALA A 126 2.14 5.64 0.50
N TRP A 127 1.12 4.85 0.29
CA TRP A 127 0.81 4.16 -0.95
C TRP A 127 -0.61 4.45 -1.36
N VAL A 128 -0.82 4.90 -2.58
CA VAL A 128 -2.15 5.15 -3.14
C VAL A 128 -2.60 3.91 -3.90
N ARG A 129 -3.85 3.52 -3.72
CA ARG A 129 -4.47 2.45 -4.50
C ARG A 129 -5.81 2.92 -5.04
N TYR A 130 -6.26 2.30 -6.10
CA TYR A 130 -7.59 2.50 -6.64
C TYR A 130 -8.53 1.44 -6.08
N GLU A 131 -9.71 1.84 -5.63
CA GLU A 131 -10.73 0.95 -5.09
C GLU A 131 -12.11 1.33 -5.65
N PRO A 132 -12.62 0.57 -6.64
CA PRO A 132 -13.98 0.71 -7.11
C PRO A 132 -14.93 0.00 -6.16
N HIS A 133 -16.02 0.64 -5.79
CA HIS A 133 -17.11 0.01 -5.07
C HIS A 133 -18.17 -0.48 -6.06
N VAL A 134 -18.21 -1.79 -6.25
CA VAL A 134 -19.08 -2.45 -7.21
C VAL A 134 -20.33 -2.98 -6.50
N VAL A 135 -21.51 -2.61 -6.98
CA VAL A 135 -22.79 -3.10 -6.49
C VAL A 135 -23.44 -3.96 -7.58
N GLN A 136 -23.97 -5.10 -7.21
CA GLN A 136 -24.79 -5.89 -8.10
C GLN A 136 -26.21 -5.28 -8.15
N VAL A 137 -26.59 -4.81 -9.33
CA VAL A 137 -27.93 -4.28 -9.59
C VAL A 137 -28.69 -5.33 -10.38
N ASP A 138 -29.91 -5.65 -9.97
CA ASP A 138 -30.79 -6.49 -10.76
C ASP A 138 -31.00 -5.82 -12.12
N GLY A 139 -30.52 -6.45 -13.20
CA GLY A 139 -30.66 -5.93 -14.54
C GLY A 139 -32.12 -5.68 -14.87
N MET A 140 -32.44 -4.52 -15.44
CA MET A 140 -33.77 -4.33 -16.03
C MET A 140 -33.92 -5.32 -17.19
N PRO A 141 -35.06 -6.03 -17.30
CA PRO A 141 -35.32 -6.84 -18.49
C PRO A 141 -35.24 -5.91 -19.70
N GLU A 142 -34.39 -6.26 -20.68
CA GLU A 142 -34.39 -5.57 -21.96
C GLU A 142 -35.81 -5.62 -22.53
N THR A 143 -36.45 -4.47 -22.61
CA THR A 143 -37.67 -4.35 -23.40
C THR A 143 -37.26 -4.59 -24.85
N PRO A 144 -37.79 -5.63 -25.52
CA PRO A 144 -37.48 -5.79 -26.95
C PRO A 144 -37.92 -4.52 -27.66
N GLU A 145 -36.99 -3.83 -28.31
CA GLU A 145 -37.28 -2.86 -29.35
C GLU A 145 -37.82 -3.62 -30.56
N ASP A 146 -39.01 -4.18 -30.43
CA ASP A 146 -39.74 -4.69 -31.57
C ASP A 146 -40.84 -3.71 -31.89
N GLY A 147 -40.68 -3.11 -33.06
CA GLY A 147 -41.52 -2.04 -33.55
C GLY A 147 -43.00 -2.41 -33.49
N LEU A 148 -43.78 -1.48 -32.95
CA LEU A 148 -45.19 -1.41 -33.07
C LEU A 148 -45.59 -1.43 -34.57
N GLN A 149 -45.73 -2.62 -35.18
CA GLN A 149 -46.57 -2.80 -36.35
C GLN A 149 -48.00 -3.01 -35.84
N VAL A 150 -48.76 -1.95 -35.83
CA VAL A 150 -50.20 -2.02 -35.71
C VAL A 150 -50.74 -2.68 -36.97
N THR A 151 -51.05 -3.96 -36.92
CA THR A 151 -51.92 -4.60 -37.87
C THR A 151 -53.27 -4.83 -37.16
N GLU A 152 -54.25 -4.08 -37.59
CA GLU A 152 -55.67 -4.36 -37.29
C GLU A 152 -56.05 -5.74 -37.85
N ASP A 153 -56.97 -6.41 -37.10
CA ASP A 153 -57.76 -7.61 -37.38
C ASP A 153 -57.11 -8.97 -37.07
N THR A 154 -57.53 -9.56 -36.04
CA THR A 154 -58.42 -10.72 -35.89
C THR A 154 -58.31 -11.36 -34.51
N ASP A 155 -59.49 -11.70 -33.94
CA ASP A 155 -59.72 -12.45 -32.75
C ASP A 155 -58.94 -13.76 -32.69
N GLU A 156 -58.09 -13.91 -31.66
CA GLU A 156 -57.84 -15.13 -30.88
C GLU A 156 -56.73 -14.80 -29.84
N ALA A 157 -57.15 -14.76 -28.58
CA ALA A 157 -56.24 -14.53 -27.44
C ALA A 157 -55.40 -15.79 -27.19
N GLU A 158 -54.24 -15.88 -27.75
CA GLU A 158 -53.16 -16.75 -27.24
C GLU A 158 -52.38 -15.98 -26.17
N THR A 159 -52.62 -16.36 -24.93
CA THR A 159 -51.77 -15.98 -23.79
C THR A 159 -50.40 -16.61 -23.98
N LYS A 160 -49.46 -15.86 -24.56
CA LYS A 160 -48.06 -16.22 -24.53
C LYS A 160 -47.57 -16.06 -23.07
N ASP A 161 -47.29 -17.17 -22.43
CA ASP A 161 -46.56 -17.24 -21.19
C ASP A 161 -45.19 -16.61 -21.40
N TYR A 162 -45.03 -15.37 -20.95
CA TYR A 162 -43.70 -14.72 -20.89
C TYR A 162 -42.95 -15.40 -19.76
N THR A 163 -42.15 -16.39 -20.10
CA THR A 163 -41.11 -16.88 -19.22
C THR A 163 -40.19 -15.68 -18.92
N ALA A 164 -40.24 -15.19 -17.70
CA ALA A 164 -39.34 -14.17 -17.21
C ALA A 164 -37.89 -14.64 -17.49
N GLY A 165 -37.25 -14.00 -18.47
CA GLY A 165 -35.84 -14.26 -18.73
C GLY A 165 -35.07 -14.08 -17.44
N GLN A 166 -34.15 -14.99 -17.14
CA GLN A 166 -33.23 -14.84 -16.02
C GLN A 166 -32.45 -13.56 -16.29
N VAL A 167 -32.74 -12.54 -15.47
CA VAL A 167 -32.02 -11.28 -15.49
C VAL A 167 -30.68 -11.57 -14.83
N GLU A 168 -29.61 -11.58 -15.62
CA GLU A 168 -28.27 -11.69 -15.08
C GLU A 168 -27.95 -10.41 -14.28
N PRO A 169 -27.47 -10.53 -13.05
CA PRO A 169 -27.08 -9.36 -12.26
C PRO A 169 -25.97 -8.60 -13.00
N MET A 170 -26.19 -7.30 -13.21
CA MET A 170 -25.21 -6.42 -13.84
C MET A 170 -24.37 -5.75 -12.72
N GLU A 171 -23.07 -5.86 -12.83
CA GLU A 171 -22.15 -5.13 -11.96
C GLU A 171 -22.11 -3.65 -12.34
N GLN A 172 -22.42 -2.77 -11.40
CA GLN A 172 -22.35 -1.33 -11.57
C GLN A 172 -21.42 -0.74 -10.52
N ILE A 173 -20.52 0.14 -10.98
CA ILE A 173 -19.68 0.91 -10.07
C ILE A 173 -20.55 1.99 -9.42
N GLU A 174 -20.73 1.93 -8.10
CA GLU A 174 -21.47 2.91 -7.32
C GLU A 174 -20.63 4.15 -7.07
N TYR A 175 -19.39 3.97 -6.66
CA TYR A 175 -18.41 5.02 -6.52
C TYR A 175 -16.99 4.46 -6.64
N GLU A 176 -16.03 5.35 -6.87
CA GLU A 176 -14.61 5.06 -6.97
C GLU A 176 -13.86 5.90 -5.94
N CYS A 177 -12.83 5.35 -5.32
CA CYS A 177 -11.99 6.08 -4.40
C CYS A 177 -10.51 5.73 -4.56
N ALA A 178 -9.65 6.62 -4.07
CA ALA A 178 -8.20 6.47 -4.11
C ALA A 178 -7.59 6.44 -2.69
N PRO A 179 -7.85 5.38 -1.91
CA PRO A 179 -7.36 5.30 -0.55
C PRO A 179 -5.84 5.33 -0.46
N THR A 180 -5.36 5.99 0.58
CA THR A 180 -3.94 6.07 0.90
C THR A 180 -3.61 5.14 2.04
N ASP A 181 -2.86 4.09 1.76
CA ASP A 181 -2.45 3.08 2.72
C ASP A 181 -1.10 3.42 3.36
N TYR A 182 -0.95 3.13 4.65
CA TYR A 182 0.35 3.13 5.30
C TYR A 182 1.13 1.87 4.91
N VAL A 183 2.38 2.04 4.50
CA VAL A 183 3.30 0.92 4.26
C VAL A 183 4.35 0.91 5.36
N HIS A 184 4.38 -0.18 6.13
CA HIS A 184 5.37 -0.35 7.19
C HIS A 184 6.79 -0.29 6.62
N TRP A 185 7.71 0.33 7.36
CA TRP A 185 9.09 0.55 6.90
C TRP A 185 9.83 -0.72 6.44
N ALA A 186 9.48 -1.90 6.97
CA ALA A 186 10.07 -3.19 6.60
C ALA A 186 9.39 -3.86 5.40
N ASP A 187 8.22 -3.38 5.00
CA ASP A 187 7.43 -3.97 3.92
C ASP A 187 7.50 -3.17 2.61
N PHE A 188 8.32 -2.13 2.56
CA PHE A 188 8.58 -1.33 1.37
C PHE A 188 10.02 -1.54 0.87
N GLY A 189 10.17 -1.67 -0.44
CA GLY A 189 11.48 -1.71 -1.10
C GLY A 189 11.47 -1.00 -2.45
N HIS A 190 12.65 -0.78 -2.99
CA HIS A 190 12.87 -0.17 -4.30
C HIS A 190 14.17 -0.67 -4.92
N SER A 191 14.36 -0.51 -6.23
CA SER A 191 15.63 -0.82 -6.89
C SER A 191 16.76 0.02 -6.28
N VAL A 192 17.95 -0.58 -6.20
CA VAL A 192 19.13 0.09 -5.64
C VAL A 192 19.51 1.27 -6.53
N ALA A 193 19.54 2.47 -5.95
CA ALA A 193 19.79 3.73 -6.65
C ALA A 193 20.46 4.74 -5.71
N ARG A 194 21.06 5.79 -6.28
CA ARG A 194 21.63 6.90 -5.51
C ARG A 194 20.59 7.96 -5.18
N THR A 195 19.72 8.23 -6.15
CA THR A 195 18.64 9.22 -6.02
C THR A 195 17.31 8.57 -6.33
N TRP A 196 16.22 9.20 -5.90
CA TRP A 196 14.88 8.68 -6.15
C TRP A 196 14.51 8.66 -7.63
N GLU A 197 15.05 9.58 -8.38
CA GLU A 197 14.84 9.73 -9.82
C GLU A 197 15.48 8.59 -10.64
N GLU A 198 16.44 7.86 -10.06
CA GLU A 198 17.09 6.68 -10.67
C GLU A 198 16.35 5.38 -10.34
N VAL A 199 15.32 5.42 -9.46
CA VAL A 199 14.56 4.24 -9.07
C VAL A 199 13.67 3.80 -10.23
N THR A 200 13.81 2.54 -10.65
CA THR A 200 13.04 1.94 -11.75
C THR A 200 12.00 0.93 -11.28
N GLN A 201 12.17 0.38 -10.08
CA GLN A 201 11.18 -0.52 -9.47
C GLN A 201 10.90 -0.13 -8.03
N VAL A 202 9.61 -0.22 -7.64
CA VAL A 202 9.17 -0.12 -6.26
C VAL A 202 8.26 -1.28 -5.92
N TRP A 203 8.27 -1.72 -4.66
CA TRP A 203 7.37 -2.79 -4.21
C TRP A 203 6.96 -2.62 -2.77
N ARG A 204 5.82 -3.25 -2.45
CA ARG A 204 5.38 -3.47 -1.08
C ARG A 204 5.04 -4.93 -0.83
N TRP A 205 5.16 -5.35 0.43
CA TRP A 205 4.69 -6.64 0.89
C TRP A 205 3.29 -6.51 1.47
N VAL A 206 2.37 -7.35 0.99
CA VAL A 206 0.99 -7.42 1.47
C VAL A 206 0.75 -8.80 2.07
N TYR A 207 0.11 -8.84 3.23
CA TYR A 207 -0.21 -10.07 3.95
C TYR A 207 -1.69 -10.38 3.79
N MET A 208 -2.01 -11.39 3.00
CA MET A 208 -3.39 -11.73 2.63
C MET A 208 -3.84 -13.02 3.31
N THR A 209 -5.09 -13.05 3.79
CA THR A 209 -5.74 -14.27 4.23
C THR A 209 -6.11 -15.14 3.03
N LYS A 210 -6.49 -16.40 3.27
CA LYS A 210 -6.90 -17.30 2.20
C LYS A 210 -8.13 -16.78 1.46
N GLU A 211 -9.08 -16.21 2.19
CA GLU A 211 -10.32 -15.64 1.65
C GLU A 211 -10.01 -14.46 0.72
N ALA A 212 -9.15 -13.54 1.17
CA ALA A 212 -8.73 -12.39 0.36
C ALA A 212 -7.93 -12.80 -0.90
N LEU A 213 -7.17 -13.90 -0.84
CA LEU A 213 -6.49 -14.45 -2.02
C LEU A 213 -7.48 -15.00 -3.04
N ILE A 214 -8.51 -15.73 -2.58
CA ILE A 214 -9.54 -16.30 -3.46
C ILE A 214 -10.33 -15.18 -4.14
N GLU A 215 -10.73 -14.17 -3.36
CA GLU A 215 -11.46 -13.01 -3.88
C GLU A 215 -10.68 -12.26 -4.95
N ARG A 216 -9.37 -12.06 -4.73
CA ARG A 216 -8.55 -11.25 -5.64
C ARG A 216 -7.99 -12.02 -6.84
N PHE A 217 -7.52 -13.24 -6.65
CA PHE A 217 -6.78 -14.01 -7.67
C PHE A 217 -7.50 -15.28 -8.15
N GLY A 218 -8.68 -15.58 -7.59
CA GLY A 218 -9.44 -16.77 -7.89
C GLY A 218 -8.97 -18.01 -7.10
N GLU A 219 -9.84 -19.02 -7.05
CA GLU A 219 -9.63 -20.20 -6.21
C GLU A 219 -8.45 -21.08 -6.66
N GLU A 220 -8.24 -21.23 -7.98
CA GLU A 220 -7.15 -22.04 -8.52
C GLU A 220 -5.77 -21.47 -8.18
N THR A 221 -5.58 -20.17 -8.39
CA THR A 221 -4.33 -19.47 -8.07
C THR A 221 -4.09 -19.44 -6.56
N ALA A 222 -5.13 -19.15 -5.78
CA ALA A 222 -5.04 -19.10 -4.32
C ALA A 222 -4.63 -20.44 -3.68
N ARG A 223 -5.00 -21.58 -4.27
CA ARG A 223 -4.59 -22.91 -3.81
C ARG A 223 -3.10 -23.20 -3.99
N GLN A 224 -2.45 -22.56 -4.96
CA GLN A 224 -1.04 -22.77 -5.27
C GLN A 224 -0.12 -21.87 -4.43
N ILE A 225 -0.65 -20.86 -3.75
CA ILE A 225 0.12 -19.92 -2.94
C ILE A 225 0.19 -20.41 -1.50
N PRO A 226 1.39 -20.64 -0.95
CA PRO A 226 1.55 -21.11 0.42
C PRO A 226 1.25 -19.98 1.43
N LEU A 227 0.55 -20.35 2.52
CA LEU A 227 0.26 -19.46 3.65
C LEU A 227 1.39 -19.61 4.69
N ASP A 228 2.56 -19.05 4.41
CA ASP A 228 3.77 -19.23 5.20
C ASP A 228 4.14 -18.04 6.09
N ALA A 229 3.53 -16.87 5.88
CA ALA A 229 3.78 -15.69 6.69
C ALA A 229 3.22 -15.84 8.11
N GLY A 230 4.09 -15.65 9.10
CA GLY A 230 3.75 -15.80 10.52
C GLY A 230 3.92 -17.23 11.08
N ALA A 231 4.13 -18.23 10.24
CA ALA A 231 4.29 -19.61 10.69
C ALA A 231 5.47 -19.82 11.64
N GLU A 232 6.56 -19.09 11.50
CA GLU A 232 7.72 -19.16 12.40
C GLU A 232 7.42 -18.56 13.77
N THR A 233 6.72 -17.44 13.84
CA THR A 233 6.33 -16.80 15.10
C THR A 233 5.33 -17.67 15.87
N LEU A 234 4.40 -18.29 15.17
CA LEU A 234 3.42 -19.20 15.78
C LEU A 234 4.06 -20.49 16.29
N LYS A 235 5.05 -21.04 15.59
CA LYS A 235 5.83 -22.21 16.04
C LYS A 235 6.64 -21.91 17.30
N GLN A 236 7.23 -20.72 17.41
CA GLN A 236 7.94 -20.30 18.62
C GLN A 236 7.03 -20.13 19.83
N GLN A 237 5.75 -19.80 19.63
CA GLN A 237 4.73 -19.69 20.66
C GLN A 237 4.01 -21.00 20.99
N GLY A 238 4.37 -22.12 20.34
CA GLY A 238 3.73 -23.41 20.54
C GLY A 238 2.29 -23.49 20.04
N GLN A 239 1.85 -22.52 19.27
CA GLN A 239 0.52 -22.46 18.68
C GLN A 239 0.54 -23.01 17.24
N ASN A 240 -0.08 -24.15 17.02
CA ASN A 240 -0.22 -24.78 15.70
C ASN A 240 -1.49 -24.27 14.94
N ASN A 241 -1.95 -23.07 15.20
CA ASN A 241 -3.20 -22.57 14.64
C ASN A 241 -2.99 -22.06 13.21
N ARG A 242 -3.36 -22.85 12.21
CA ARG A 242 -3.26 -22.52 10.78
C ARG A 242 -4.20 -21.38 10.37
N GLU A 243 -5.18 -21.01 11.18
CA GLU A 243 -6.13 -19.94 10.91
C GLU A 243 -5.49 -18.54 10.89
N PHE A 244 -4.31 -18.37 11.52
CA PHE A 244 -3.59 -17.10 11.54
C PHE A 244 -2.45 -17.01 10.51
N THR A 245 -2.28 -18.03 9.67
CA THR A 245 -1.27 -17.97 8.60
C THR A 245 -1.77 -17.14 7.43
N ARG A 246 -0.88 -16.30 6.89
CA ARG A 246 -1.15 -15.44 5.74
C ARG A 246 -0.17 -15.74 4.63
N ALA A 247 -0.56 -15.45 3.41
CA ALA A 247 0.37 -15.41 2.29
C ALA A 247 1.08 -14.06 2.25
N LYS A 248 2.38 -14.07 2.01
CA LYS A 248 3.17 -12.86 1.78
C LYS A 248 3.31 -12.64 0.28
N ILE A 249 2.60 -11.63 -0.23
CA ILE A 249 2.58 -11.26 -1.64
C ILE A 249 3.36 -9.96 -1.83
N CYS A 250 4.20 -9.93 -2.84
CA CYS A 250 4.90 -8.75 -3.29
C CYS A 250 4.11 -8.11 -4.44
N GLU A 251 3.66 -6.89 -4.26
CA GLU A 251 3.14 -6.03 -5.31
C GLU A 251 4.30 -5.18 -5.80
N LEU A 252 4.78 -5.44 -7.02
CA LEU A 252 5.97 -4.83 -7.61
C LEU A 252 5.58 -4.03 -8.85
N TRP A 253 5.96 -2.76 -8.87
CA TRP A 253 5.77 -1.82 -9.97
C TRP A 253 7.09 -1.64 -10.70
N ASP A 254 7.16 -2.01 -11.97
CA ASP A 254 8.35 -1.92 -12.80
C ASP A 254 8.15 -0.85 -13.89
N LEU A 255 8.82 0.30 -13.72
CA LEU A 255 8.77 1.43 -14.65
C LEU A 255 9.38 1.10 -16.02
N GLU A 256 10.33 0.15 -16.08
CA GLU A 256 10.96 -0.21 -17.35
C GLU A 256 10.01 -0.96 -18.30
N THR A 257 9.12 -1.76 -17.71
CA THR A 257 8.08 -2.51 -18.45
C THR A 257 6.72 -1.84 -18.44
N GLU A 258 6.54 -0.80 -17.62
CA GLU A 258 5.26 -0.13 -17.34
C GLU A 258 4.17 -1.11 -16.88
N LYS A 259 4.58 -2.13 -16.06
CA LYS A 259 3.72 -3.19 -15.57
C LYS A 259 3.80 -3.36 -14.07
N VAL A 260 2.74 -3.93 -13.52
CA VAL A 260 2.65 -4.33 -12.12
C VAL A 260 2.59 -5.83 -12.04
N TYR A 261 3.41 -6.40 -11.16
CA TYR A 261 3.52 -7.83 -10.94
C TYR A 261 3.17 -8.19 -9.51
N TRP A 262 2.36 -9.23 -9.34
CA TRP A 262 2.14 -9.86 -8.04
C TRP A 262 2.89 -11.18 -7.99
N ILE A 263 3.86 -11.26 -7.10
CA ILE A 263 4.72 -12.44 -6.93
C ILE A 263 4.78 -12.85 -5.47
N SER A 264 5.14 -14.11 -5.21
CA SER A 264 5.47 -14.60 -3.88
C SER A 264 6.85 -15.24 -3.90
N LYS A 265 7.66 -15.05 -2.85
CA LYS A 265 8.96 -15.72 -2.71
C LYS A 265 8.83 -17.27 -2.72
N SER A 266 7.67 -17.77 -2.31
CA SER A 266 7.39 -19.20 -2.19
C SER A 266 6.71 -19.81 -3.43
N SER A 267 6.46 -18.98 -4.46
CA SER A 267 5.82 -19.41 -5.71
C SER A 267 6.78 -19.24 -6.89
N PRO A 268 6.90 -20.23 -7.78
CA PRO A 268 7.80 -20.14 -8.93
C PRO A 268 7.18 -19.38 -10.14
N PHE A 269 5.96 -18.89 -10.02
CA PHE A 269 5.23 -18.23 -11.10
C PHE A 269 4.74 -16.82 -10.67
N VAL A 270 4.51 -15.98 -11.66
CA VAL A 270 3.84 -14.68 -11.48
C VAL A 270 2.36 -14.95 -11.17
N ILE A 271 1.87 -14.42 -10.07
CA ILE A 271 0.49 -14.62 -9.60
C ILE A 271 -0.49 -13.85 -10.46
N ASP A 272 -0.18 -12.58 -10.73
CA ASP A 272 -0.97 -11.68 -11.59
C ASP A 272 -0.03 -10.65 -12.22
N GLU A 273 -0.40 -10.14 -13.40
CA GLU A 273 0.31 -9.12 -14.15
C GLU A 273 -0.70 -8.15 -14.74
N ARG A 274 -0.43 -6.85 -14.65
CA ARG A 274 -1.29 -5.79 -15.22
C ARG A 274 -0.47 -4.70 -15.83
N ASP A 275 -0.91 -4.22 -16.99
CA ASP A 275 -0.38 -3.01 -17.62
C ASP A 275 -0.90 -1.79 -16.85
N ASP A 276 -0.07 -0.81 -16.57
CA ASP A 276 -0.32 0.47 -15.87
C ASP A 276 -1.78 0.67 -15.35
N PRO A 277 -2.13 0.09 -14.19
CA PRO A 277 -3.54 0.04 -13.77
C PRO A 277 -4.09 1.39 -13.28
N LEU A 278 -3.21 2.38 -13.03
CA LEU A 278 -3.60 3.68 -12.48
C LEU A 278 -3.43 4.84 -13.45
N GLY A 279 -2.66 4.68 -14.54
CA GLY A 279 -2.39 5.75 -15.51
C GLY A 279 -1.78 7.00 -14.88
N LEU A 280 -0.93 6.85 -13.85
CA LEU A 280 -0.36 7.96 -13.11
C LEU A 280 0.81 8.59 -13.86
N GLU A 281 0.89 9.94 -13.84
CA GLU A 281 2.10 10.65 -14.26
C GLU A 281 3.27 10.25 -13.35
N GLY A 282 4.23 9.49 -13.87
CA GLY A 282 5.36 8.95 -13.12
C GLY A 282 5.20 7.50 -12.66
N PHE A 283 4.10 6.85 -13.01
CA PHE A 283 3.82 5.42 -12.88
C PHE A 283 3.68 4.91 -11.44
N PHE A 284 4.57 5.25 -10.51
CA PHE A 284 4.57 4.68 -9.16
C PHE A 284 3.35 5.11 -8.32
N PRO A 285 2.74 4.19 -7.57
CA PRO A 285 1.59 4.46 -6.71
C PRO A 285 1.99 5.09 -5.37
N CYS A 286 3.24 5.48 -5.21
CA CYS A 286 3.74 6.15 -4.03
C CYS A 286 4.53 7.39 -4.41
N ALA A 287 4.36 8.44 -3.63
CA ALA A 287 5.25 9.60 -3.71
C ALA A 287 6.67 9.23 -3.23
N LYS A 288 7.66 10.08 -3.52
CA LYS A 288 8.98 9.97 -2.92
C LYS A 288 8.86 9.80 -1.40
N PRO A 289 9.45 8.74 -0.82
CA PRO A 289 9.38 8.51 0.61
C PRO A 289 9.82 9.69 1.46
N LEU A 290 9.27 9.82 2.65
CA LEU A 290 9.72 10.78 3.64
C LEU A 290 11.06 10.31 4.20
N TYR A 291 12.16 10.87 3.72
CA TYR A 291 13.49 10.53 4.20
C TYR A 291 13.93 11.45 5.36
N ALA A 292 14.70 10.88 6.31
CA ALA A 292 15.49 11.63 7.28
C ALA A 292 16.79 12.15 6.63
N THR A 293 17.91 12.10 7.33
CA THR A 293 19.19 12.51 6.76
C THR A 293 19.63 11.55 5.66
N MET A 294 19.92 12.11 4.49
CA MET A 294 20.35 11.39 3.29
C MET A 294 21.76 11.83 2.90
N THR A 295 22.48 10.95 2.22
CA THR A 295 23.72 11.27 1.52
C THR A 295 23.47 11.25 0.01
N SER A 296 24.39 11.76 -0.78
CA SER A 296 24.24 11.84 -2.24
C SER A 296 24.58 10.54 -2.98
N ASP A 297 25.01 9.53 -2.25
CA ASP A 297 25.55 8.27 -2.80
C ASP A 297 24.63 7.07 -2.58
N THR A 298 23.59 7.21 -1.75
CA THR A 298 22.68 6.12 -1.43
C THR A 298 21.32 6.62 -0.95
N LEU A 299 20.27 5.82 -1.19
CA LEU A 299 18.94 6.03 -0.63
C LEU A 299 18.75 5.37 0.77
N ILE A 300 19.84 4.91 1.40
CA ILE A 300 19.79 4.39 2.76
C ILE A 300 19.79 5.56 3.74
N PRO A 301 18.70 5.81 4.46
CA PRO A 301 18.61 6.96 5.34
C PRO A 301 19.37 6.73 6.66
N VAL A 302 19.79 7.83 7.26
CA VAL A 302 20.31 7.85 8.62
C VAL A 302 19.21 8.38 9.53
N ALA A 303 18.70 7.52 10.44
CA ALA A 303 17.70 7.92 11.41
C ALA A 303 18.23 9.00 12.36
N ASP A 304 17.39 9.96 12.74
CA ASP A 304 17.80 11.09 13.57
C ASP A 304 18.43 10.66 14.90
N PHE A 305 17.94 9.56 15.51
CA PHE A 305 18.49 9.02 16.74
C PHE A 305 19.99 8.65 16.64
N VAL A 306 20.44 8.21 15.47
CA VAL A 306 21.85 7.85 15.27
C VAL A 306 22.78 9.04 15.52
N LEU A 307 22.30 10.25 15.26
CA LEU A 307 23.08 11.48 15.39
C LEU A 307 23.28 11.94 16.84
N TYR A 308 22.42 11.50 17.75
CA TYR A 308 22.49 11.88 19.17
C TYR A 308 22.46 10.69 20.15
N GLN A 309 22.61 9.45 19.66
CA GLN A 309 22.53 8.24 20.49
C GLN A 309 23.59 8.21 21.62
N ASP A 310 24.78 8.76 21.38
CA ASP A 310 25.85 8.78 22.33
C ASP A 310 25.52 9.72 23.50
N GLN A 311 24.99 10.92 23.21
CA GLN A 311 24.52 11.85 24.23
C GLN A 311 23.33 11.27 25.02
N ALA A 312 22.41 10.55 24.34
CA ALA A 312 21.32 9.87 25.02
C ALA A 312 21.80 8.78 25.98
N THR A 313 22.85 8.04 25.59
CA THR A 313 23.45 7.00 26.42
C THR A 313 24.19 7.61 27.60
N GLU A 314 24.93 8.70 27.41
CA GLU A 314 25.61 9.44 28.47
C GLU A 314 24.60 10.00 29.49
N LEU A 315 23.48 10.55 29.01
CA LEU A 315 22.40 11.01 29.89
C LEU A 315 21.82 9.86 30.73
N ASP A 316 21.60 8.69 30.14
CA ASP A 316 21.13 7.51 30.85
C ASP A 316 22.11 7.11 31.99
N ILE A 317 23.42 7.18 31.72
CA ILE A 317 24.46 6.84 32.74
C ILE A 317 24.49 7.87 33.88
N LEU A 318 24.27 9.14 33.55
CA LEU A 318 24.28 10.22 34.56
C LEU A 318 23.01 10.24 35.43
N THR A 319 21.92 9.64 34.96
CA THR A 319 20.65 9.56 35.67
C THR A 319 20.47 8.27 36.47
N ASP A 320 21.31 7.25 36.25
CA ASP A 320 21.42 6.02 37.03
C ASP A 320 22.28 6.26 38.30
#